data_d0ea7aaaebce4b628c077940d9179e5c
#
_entry.id   d0ea7aaaebce4b628c077940d9179e5c
#
_cell.length_a   1.000
_cell.length_b   1.000
_cell.length_c   1.000
_cell.angle_alpha   90.00
_cell.angle_beta   90.00
_cell.angle_gamma   90.00
#
_symmetry.space_group_name_H-M   'P 1'
#
loop_
_entity.id
_entity.type
_entity.pdbx_description
1 polymer ?
#
loop_
_entity_poly.entity_id
_entity_poly.type
_entity_poly.pdbx_seq_one_letter_code
_entity_poly.pdbx_strand_id
1 'polypeptide(L)'
;MKSVGLITEYNPFHNGHAYHAQQAKVQSDAEISIAIMSGNFVMRGEPAIYNKFLRTQMALSNVDLVVELPLIASLSSSDYFAQIAVQVARYLDVNTIAFGSETPDITRLKNVANEIINLEHSSTFNQKVKEGSNYAKIINDLISDNTLLKMPNNILAITYLKAIQQFAPHMKGLAIQRVHAHHHDATIETSSFASGSAIRQSLITQETQWTTVVPSSIQSLYTTPHLTKEDTFSLIKYHILSHSIHEMAHIYTISEGLEHRLKKYINQATSFESFMS
;
A
#
# COMPACT_ATOMS: atom_id res chain seq x y z
N MET A 1 -6.59 -9.28 25.66
CA MET A 1 -6.86 -7.95 25.04
C MET A 1 -7.10 -8.17 23.57
N LYS A 2 -8.26 -7.77 23.06
CA LYS A 2 -8.57 -7.88 21.63
C LYS A 2 -7.88 -6.75 20.86
N SER A 3 -7.23 -7.08 19.76
CA SER A 3 -6.50 -6.14 18.94
C SER A 3 -6.92 -6.20 17.47
N VAL A 4 -6.91 -5.03 16.80
CA VAL A 4 -7.11 -4.91 15.35
C VAL A 4 -5.90 -4.27 14.72
N GLY A 5 -5.36 -4.92 13.70
CA GLY A 5 -4.25 -4.43 12.89
C GLY A 5 -4.75 -3.73 11.62
N LEU A 6 -4.11 -2.62 11.30
CA LEU A 6 -4.34 -1.81 10.12
C LEU A 6 -3.03 -1.76 9.32
N ILE A 7 -3.00 -2.39 8.16
CA ILE A 7 -1.82 -2.32 7.28
C ILE A 7 -1.94 -1.04 6.44
N THR A 8 -1.00 -0.11 6.59
CA THR A 8 -1.21 1.26 6.13
C THR A 8 0.07 1.90 5.57
N GLU A 9 -0.14 2.95 4.79
CA GLU A 9 0.92 3.88 4.38
C GLU A 9 0.78 5.25 5.03
N TYR A 10 -0.46 5.70 5.22
CA TYR A 10 -0.80 7.03 5.75
C TYR A 10 0.01 8.15 5.06
N ASN A 11 -0.09 8.22 3.77
CA ASN A 11 0.73 9.11 2.93
C ASN A 11 -0.10 10.25 2.26
N PRO A 12 -0.50 11.31 3.01
CA PRO A 12 -0.48 11.46 4.46
C PRO A 12 -1.75 10.90 5.14
N PHE A 13 -1.85 10.96 6.47
CA PHE A 13 -3.03 10.56 7.23
C PHE A 13 -4.19 11.53 6.96
N HIS A 14 -5.42 11.06 6.78
CA HIS A 14 -6.59 11.88 6.44
C HIS A 14 -7.90 11.32 7.02
N ASN A 15 -9.02 12.04 6.88
CA ASN A 15 -10.30 11.65 7.43
C ASN A 15 -10.75 10.23 7.02
N GLY A 16 -10.43 9.78 5.81
CA GLY A 16 -10.71 8.40 5.39
C GLY A 16 -9.94 7.36 6.22
N HIS A 17 -8.71 7.67 6.63
CA HIS A 17 -7.93 6.80 7.50
C HIS A 17 -8.46 6.83 8.94
N ALA A 18 -8.85 8.00 9.44
CA ALA A 18 -9.50 8.13 10.76
C ALA A 18 -10.80 7.32 10.82
N TYR A 19 -11.66 7.45 9.82
CA TYR A 19 -12.88 6.66 9.67
C TYR A 19 -12.57 5.15 9.65
N HIS A 20 -11.61 4.72 8.83
CA HIS A 20 -11.23 3.32 8.73
C HIS A 20 -10.73 2.76 10.08
N ALA A 21 -9.87 3.49 10.77
CA ALA A 21 -9.36 3.08 12.09
C ALA A 21 -10.49 2.96 13.13
N GLN A 22 -11.40 3.92 13.16
CA GLN A 22 -12.55 3.89 14.05
C GLN A 22 -13.48 2.71 13.74
N GLN A 23 -13.84 2.50 12.47
CA GLN A 23 -14.70 1.39 12.07
C GLN A 23 -14.04 0.03 12.34
N ALA A 24 -12.74 -0.07 12.13
CA ALA A 24 -11.98 -1.28 12.42
C ALA A 24 -12.09 -1.65 13.91
N LYS A 25 -11.90 -0.69 14.80
CA LYS A 25 -11.97 -0.89 16.25
C LYS A 25 -13.38 -1.29 16.69
N VAL A 26 -14.39 -0.58 16.19
CA VAL A 26 -15.81 -0.86 16.54
C VAL A 26 -16.27 -2.22 16.01
N GLN A 27 -16.07 -2.50 14.72
CA GLN A 27 -16.59 -3.73 14.10
C GLN A 27 -15.85 -5.00 14.52
N SER A 28 -14.57 -4.89 14.94
CA SER A 28 -13.82 -6.02 15.49
C SER A 28 -14.02 -6.22 16.99
N ASP A 29 -14.72 -5.30 17.68
CA ASP A 29 -14.82 -5.26 19.14
C ASP A 29 -13.41 -5.28 19.79
N ALA A 30 -12.47 -4.53 19.20
CA ALA A 30 -11.08 -4.48 19.65
C ALA A 30 -10.89 -3.39 20.71
N GLU A 31 -10.09 -3.71 21.73
CA GLU A 31 -9.66 -2.78 22.78
C GLU A 31 -8.56 -1.84 22.26
N ILE A 32 -7.68 -2.35 21.40
CA ILE A 32 -6.58 -1.61 20.80
C ILE A 32 -6.52 -1.74 19.28
N SER A 33 -6.12 -0.65 18.63
CA SER A 33 -5.85 -0.56 17.21
C SER A 33 -4.35 -0.35 16.97
N ILE A 34 -3.77 -1.15 16.07
CA ILE A 34 -2.34 -1.14 15.76
C ILE A 34 -2.16 -0.84 14.28
N ALA A 35 -1.57 0.29 13.95
CA ALA A 35 -1.16 0.58 12.58
C ALA A 35 0.20 -0.05 12.29
N ILE A 36 0.25 -0.97 11.33
CA ILE A 36 1.49 -1.52 10.76
C ILE A 36 1.78 -0.66 9.52
N MET A 37 2.66 0.32 9.67
CA MET A 37 2.79 1.44 8.75
C MET A 37 4.12 1.37 7.98
N SER A 38 4.07 1.55 6.66
CA SER A 38 5.26 1.71 5.82
C SER A 38 6.16 2.84 6.33
N GLY A 39 7.48 2.62 6.31
CA GLY A 39 8.50 3.57 6.71
C GLY A 39 8.56 4.81 5.81
N ASN A 40 9.77 5.30 5.50
CA ASN A 40 9.95 6.50 4.68
C ASN A 40 9.66 6.27 3.18
N PHE A 41 9.56 5.02 2.75
CA PHE A 41 9.15 4.65 1.40
C PHE A 41 7.85 3.85 1.44
N VAL A 42 6.99 4.14 0.50
CA VAL A 42 5.68 3.52 0.36
C VAL A 42 5.65 2.60 -0.86
N MET A 43 4.55 1.89 -1.07
CA MET A 43 4.37 1.00 -2.21
C MET A 43 4.72 1.70 -3.52
N ARG A 44 5.34 0.98 -4.45
CA ARG A 44 5.93 1.46 -5.71
C ARG A 44 7.27 2.20 -5.54
N GLY A 45 7.88 2.16 -4.34
CA GLY A 45 9.20 2.75 -4.12
C GLY A 45 9.22 4.28 -4.04
N GLU A 46 8.07 4.91 -3.87
CA GLU A 46 7.99 6.37 -3.75
C GLU A 46 8.34 6.83 -2.33
N PRO A 47 9.05 7.97 -2.16
CA PRO A 47 9.19 8.57 -0.85
C PRO A 47 7.82 9.01 -0.34
N ALA A 48 7.55 8.75 0.93
CA ALA A 48 6.37 9.32 1.58
C ALA A 48 6.51 10.84 1.69
N ILE A 49 5.39 11.57 1.50
CA ILE A 49 5.41 13.05 1.49
C ILE A 49 5.93 13.64 2.80
N TYR A 50 5.74 12.94 3.92
CA TYR A 50 6.30 13.24 5.23
C TYR A 50 7.08 12.04 5.76
N ASN A 51 8.10 12.30 6.59
CA ASN A 51 8.87 11.24 7.22
C ASN A 51 7.99 10.37 8.15
N LYS A 52 8.47 9.16 8.42
CA LYS A 52 7.73 8.18 9.23
C LYS A 52 7.35 8.67 10.63
N PHE A 53 8.20 9.47 11.27
CA PHE A 53 7.93 9.98 12.62
C PHE A 53 6.77 10.97 12.64
N LEU A 54 6.71 11.89 11.67
CA LEU A 54 5.61 12.84 11.54
C LEU A 54 4.29 12.10 11.19
N ARG A 55 4.34 11.13 10.28
CA ARG A 55 3.17 10.29 9.97
C ARG A 55 2.71 9.45 11.14
N THR A 56 3.64 8.99 11.99
CA THR A 56 3.31 8.33 13.27
C THR A 56 2.56 9.27 14.21
N GLN A 57 3.02 10.52 14.36
CA GLN A 57 2.30 11.52 15.17
C GLN A 57 0.89 11.79 14.64
N MET A 58 0.74 11.89 13.31
CA MET A 58 -0.59 12.03 12.69
C MET A 58 -1.49 10.82 13.00
N ALA A 59 -0.96 9.61 12.86
CA ALA A 59 -1.71 8.37 13.06
C ALA A 59 -2.15 8.16 14.52
N LEU A 60 -1.29 8.48 15.48
CA LEU A 60 -1.56 8.32 16.91
C LEU A 60 -2.73 9.18 17.42
N SER A 61 -3.24 10.11 16.62
CA SER A 61 -4.50 10.80 16.94
C SER A 61 -5.74 9.88 16.81
N ASN A 62 -5.61 8.72 16.14
CA ASN A 62 -6.74 7.84 15.84
C ASN A 62 -6.44 6.34 16.01
N VAL A 63 -5.18 5.97 16.29
CA VAL A 63 -4.77 4.58 16.59
C VAL A 63 -3.97 4.55 17.89
N ASP A 64 -3.94 3.40 18.55
CA ASP A 64 -3.32 3.29 19.88
C ASP A 64 -1.81 2.98 19.80
N LEU A 65 -1.37 2.33 18.71
CA LEU A 65 0.04 1.96 18.47
C LEU A 65 0.38 2.05 16.99
N VAL A 66 1.60 2.49 16.70
CA VAL A 66 2.17 2.43 15.34
C VAL A 66 3.44 1.60 15.35
N VAL A 67 3.52 0.62 14.48
CA VAL A 67 4.68 -0.25 14.26
C VAL A 67 5.16 -0.07 12.83
N GLU A 68 6.46 0.07 12.63
CA GLU A 68 7.03 0.21 11.28
C GLU A 68 7.02 -1.13 10.54
N LEU A 69 6.46 -1.14 9.35
CA LEU A 69 6.57 -2.26 8.42
C LEU A 69 8.00 -2.31 7.86
N PRO A 70 8.66 -3.48 7.83
CA PRO A 70 9.99 -3.60 7.23
C PRO A 70 10.05 -3.03 5.81
N LEU A 71 11.11 -2.29 5.50
CA LEU A 71 11.31 -1.61 4.22
C LEU A 71 11.14 -2.57 3.03
N ILE A 72 11.64 -3.79 3.15
CA ILE A 72 11.53 -4.81 2.10
C ILE A 72 10.08 -5.11 1.73
N ALA A 73 9.15 -5.06 2.68
CA ALA A 73 7.73 -5.24 2.41
C ALA A 73 7.18 -4.09 1.56
N SER A 74 7.48 -2.84 1.94
CA SER A 74 7.00 -1.64 1.24
C SER A 74 7.51 -1.54 -0.20
N LEU A 75 8.67 -2.14 -0.50
CA LEU A 75 9.29 -2.12 -1.83
C LEU A 75 8.97 -3.37 -2.67
N SER A 76 8.22 -4.31 -2.13
CA SER A 76 7.89 -5.57 -2.79
C SER A 76 6.56 -5.51 -3.54
N SER A 77 6.26 -6.59 -4.29
CA SER A 77 4.93 -6.78 -4.89
C SER A 77 3.84 -6.87 -3.83
N SER A 78 2.58 -6.67 -4.23
CA SER A 78 1.43 -6.72 -3.31
C SER A 78 1.33 -8.03 -2.53
N ASP A 79 1.70 -9.16 -3.13
CA ASP A 79 1.70 -10.46 -2.44
C ASP A 79 2.74 -10.50 -1.31
N TYR A 80 3.99 -10.13 -1.58
CA TYR A 80 5.03 -10.07 -0.56
C TYR A 80 4.76 -8.99 0.50
N PHE A 81 4.23 -7.85 0.08
CA PHE A 81 3.77 -6.82 1.00
C PHE A 81 2.76 -7.37 2.01
N ALA A 82 1.72 -8.04 1.51
CA ALA A 82 0.69 -8.64 2.35
C ALA A 82 1.24 -9.77 3.24
N GLN A 83 2.08 -10.64 2.70
CA GLN A 83 2.69 -11.74 3.46
C GLN A 83 3.52 -11.23 4.64
N ILE A 84 4.40 -10.26 4.40
CA ILE A 84 5.26 -9.71 5.46
C ILE A 84 4.41 -8.94 6.48
N ALA A 85 3.44 -8.14 6.02
CA ALA A 85 2.57 -7.38 6.91
C ALA A 85 1.72 -8.28 7.82
N VAL A 86 1.18 -9.38 7.28
CA VAL A 86 0.44 -10.39 8.06
C VAL A 86 1.35 -11.11 9.05
N GLN A 87 2.60 -11.40 8.69
CA GLN A 87 3.56 -12.00 9.62
C GLN A 87 3.97 -11.04 10.75
N VAL A 88 4.10 -9.74 10.45
CA VAL A 88 4.30 -8.71 11.49
C VAL A 88 3.08 -8.66 12.42
N ALA A 89 1.86 -8.65 11.86
CA ALA A 89 0.63 -8.69 12.66
C ALA A 89 0.56 -9.96 13.53
N ARG A 90 0.96 -11.11 13.00
CA ARG A 90 1.05 -12.37 13.77
C ARG A 90 2.09 -12.28 14.90
N TYR A 91 3.26 -11.68 14.62
CA TYR A 91 4.29 -11.49 15.65
C TYR A 91 3.81 -10.59 16.79
N LEU A 92 2.93 -9.61 16.48
CA LEU A 92 2.31 -8.72 17.46
C LEU A 92 1.06 -9.33 18.13
N ASP A 93 0.74 -10.59 17.85
CA ASP A 93 -0.47 -11.28 18.36
C ASP A 93 -1.78 -10.52 18.05
N VAL A 94 -1.87 -9.96 16.83
CA VAL A 94 -3.06 -9.26 16.35
C VAL A 94 -4.18 -10.26 16.08
N ASN A 95 -5.38 -10.00 16.61
CA ASN A 95 -6.52 -10.91 16.45
C ASN A 95 -7.25 -10.74 15.10
N THR A 96 -7.31 -9.49 14.60
CA THR A 96 -8.05 -9.17 13.38
C THR A 96 -7.24 -8.19 12.53
N ILE A 97 -7.12 -8.43 11.22
CA ILE A 97 -6.67 -7.40 10.27
C ILE A 97 -7.89 -6.81 9.60
N ALA A 98 -8.03 -5.49 9.70
CA ALA A 98 -9.05 -4.73 9.00
C ALA A 98 -8.46 -4.04 7.76
N PHE A 99 -9.19 -4.11 6.66
CA PHE A 99 -8.82 -3.48 5.39
C PHE A 99 -10.04 -2.86 4.70
N GLY A 100 -9.80 -1.78 3.97
CA GLY A 100 -10.84 -1.16 3.15
C GLY A 100 -11.14 -1.99 1.91
N SER A 101 -12.42 -2.08 1.54
CA SER A 101 -12.87 -2.81 0.36
C SER A 101 -14.00 -2.04 -0.34
N GLU A 102 -14.05 -2.10 -1.66
CA GLU A 102 -15.20 -1.61 -2.44
C GLU A 102 -16.41 -2.54 -2.28
N THR A 103 -16.14 -3.83 -2.03
CA THR A 103 -17.16 -4.85 -1.78
C THR A 103 -16.89 -5.51 -0.43
N PRO A 104 -17.50 -5.06 0.67
CA PRO A 104 -17.16 -5.53 2.03
C PRO A 104 -17.75 -6.92 2.37
N ASP A 105 -18.09 -7.71 1.39
CA ASP A 105 -18.52 -9.09 1.57
C ASP A 105 -17.32 -10.00 1.81
N ILE A 106 -17.01 -10.21 3.10
CA ILE A 106 -15.87 -11.03 3.51
C ILE A 106 -15.94 -12.47 3.01
N THR A 107 -17.15 -13.02 2.84
CA THR A 107 -17.35 -14.39 2.35
C THR A 107 -16.97 -14.49 0.88
N ARG A 108 -17.44 -13.57 0.05
CA ARG A 108 -17.06 -13.51 -1.37
C ARG A 108 -15.57 -13.32 -1.56
N LEU A 109 -14.97 -12.37 -0.81
CA LEU A 109 -13.53 -12.11 -0.86
C LEU A 109 -12.71 -13.34 -0.46
N LYS A 110 -13.11 -14.07 0.60
CA LYS A 110 -12.46 -15.32 1.01
C LYS A 110 -12.61 -16.43 -0.03
N ASN A 111 -13.77 -16.56 -0.64
CA ASN A 111 -13.99 -17.58 -1.68
C ASN A 111 -13.02 -17.34 -2.87
N VAL A 112 -12.89 -16.10 -3.32
CA VAL A 112 -11.94 -15.76 -4.39
C VAL A 112 -10.49 -15.98 -3.94
N ALA A 113 -10.12 -15.63 -2.72
CA ALA A 113 -8.79 -15.90 -2.18
C ALA A 113 -8.46 -17.42 -2.19
N ASN A 114 -9.41 -18.26 -1.75
CA ASN A 114 -9.26 -19.71 -1.76
C ASN A 114 -9.16 -20.28 -3.18
N GLU A 115 -9.96 -19.77 -4.09
CA GLU A 115 -9.94 -20.18 -5.50
C GLU A 115 -8.59 -19.84 -6.13
N ILE A 116 -8.03 -18.66 -5.86
CA ILE A 116 -6.69 -18.27 -6.34
C ILE A 116 -5.62 -19.20 -5.76
N ILE A 117 -5.63 -19.49 -4.46
CA ILE A 117 -4.67 -20.41 -3.84
C ILE A 117 -4.71 -21.78 -4.53
N ASN A 118 -5.90 -22.34 -4.73
CA ASN A 118 -6.06 -23.63 -5.37
C ASN A 118 -5.58 -23.59 -6.83
N LEU A 119 -5.88 -22.51 -7.53
CA LEU A 119 -5.46 -22.33 -8.92
C LEU A 119 -3.94 -22.26 -9.05
N GLU A 120 -3.25 -21.51 -8.19
CA GLU A 120 -1.78 -21.37 -8.18
C GLU A 120 -1.06 -22.73 -8.04
N HIS A 121 -1.68 -23.72 -7.39
CA HIS A 121 -1.16 -25.07 -7.25
C HIS A 121 -1.63 -26.05 -8.35
N SER A 122 -2.42 -25.59 -9.31
CA SER A 122 -2.98 -26.45 -10.36
C SER A 122 -2.05 -26.68 -11.55
N SER A 123 -2.23 -27.79 -12.25
CA SER A 123 -1.56 -28.06 -13.51
C SER A 123 -1.95 -27.05 -14.60
N THR A 124 -3.18 -26.59 -14.60
CA THR A 124 -3.70 -25.57 -15.53
C THR A 124 -2.95 -24.25 -15.42
N PHE A 125 -2.70 -23.79 -14.18
CA PHE A 125 -1.90 -22.58 -13.96
C PHE A 125 -0.48 -22.72 -14.51
N ASN A 126 0.18 -23.83 -14.15
CA ASN A 126 1.54 -24.13 -14.61
C ASN A 126 1.65 -24.22 -16.15
N GLN A 127 0.63 -24.79 -16.80
CA GLN A 127 0.57 -24.85 -18.27
C GLN A 127 0.48 -23.44 -18.87
N LYS A 128 -0.44 -22.59 -18.38
CA LYS A 128 -0.58 -21.21 -18.88
C LYS A 128 0.65 -20.35 -18.67
N VAL A 129 1.36 -20.52 -17.57
CA VAL A 129 2.68 -19.87 -17.35
C VAL A 129 3.69 -20.31 -18.40
N LYS A 130 3.78 -21.62 -18.71
CA LYS A 130 4.64 -22.14 -19.77
C LYS A 130 4.28 -21.63 -21.17
N GLU A 131 3.01 -21.36 -21.41
CA GLU A 131 2.49 -20.74 -22.64
C GLU A 131 2.77 -19.21 -22.72
N GLY A 132 3.43 -18.63 -21.70
CA GLY A 132 3.81 -17.21 -21.68
C GLY A 132 2.71 -16.26 -21.19
N SER A 133 1.62 -16.77 -20.62
CA SER A 133 0.60 -15.90 -20.03
C SER A 133 1.10 -15.31 -18.70
N ASN A 134 0.86 -14.02 -18.49
CA ASN A 134 1.20 -13.38 -17.22
C ASN A 134 0.18 -13.75 -16.11
N TYR A 135 0.64 -13.64 -14.86
CA TYR A 135 -0.13 -13.99 -13.67
C TYR A 135 -1.51 -13.31 -13.63
N ALA A 136 -1.57 -12.00 -13.82
CA ALA A 136 -2.83 -11.25 -13.73
C ALA A 136 -3.86 -11.72 -14.77
N LYS A 137 -3.42 -12.04 -15.99
CA LYS A 137 -4.28 -12.58 -17.04
C LYS A 137 -4.81 -13.96 -16.66
N ILE A 138 -3.94 -14.86 -16.17
CA ILE A 138 -4.34 -16.22 -15.76
C ILE A 138 -5.41 -16.14 -14.67
N ILE A 139 -5.20 -15.33 -13.65
CA ILE A 139 -6.14 -15.16 -12.54
C ILE A 139 -7.46 -14.58 -13.05
N ASN A 140 -7.43 -13.51 -13.84
CA ASN A 140 -8.65 -12.88 -14.34
C ASN A 140 -9.48 -13.82 -15.25
N ASP A 141 -8.83 -14.68 -16.02
CA ASP A 141 -9.50 -15.58 -16.96
C ASP A 141 -10.11 -16.82 -16.28
N LEU A 142 -9.55 -17.25 -15.15
CA LEU A 142 -9.90 -18.55 -14.54
C LEU A 142 -10.65 -18.43 -13.22
N ILE A 143 -10.69 -17.26 -12.60
CA ILE A 143 -11.45 -17.05 -11.35
C ILE A 143 -12.93 -16.83 -11.64
N SER A 144 -13.79 -17.51 -10.89
CA SER A 144 -15.25 -17.49 -11.09
C SER A 144 -15.86 -16.10 -10.87
N ASP A 145 -15.46 -15.40 -9.81
CA ASP A 145 -15.90 -14.02 -9.50
C ASP A 145 -14.79 -12.99 -9.77
N ASN A 146 -14.41 -12.87 -11.04
CA ASN A 146 -13.41 -11.90 -11.46
C ASN A 146 -13.85 -10.43 -11.37
N THR A 147 -15.13 -10.18 -11.06
CA THR A 147 -15.63 -8.80 -10.87
C THR A 147 -14.96 -8.12 -9.68
N LEU A 148 -14.61 -8.88 -8.64
CA LEU A 148 -13.86 -8.38 -7.47
C LEU A 148 -12.44 -7.94 -7.84
N LEU A 149 -11.84 -8.54 -8.87
CA LEU A 149 -10.47 -8.24 -9.32
C LEU A 149 -10.37 -6.95 -10.15
N LYS A 150 -11.49 -6.30 -10.45
CA LYS A 150 -11.51 -5.00 -11.15
C LYS A 150 -11.30 -3.80 -10.21
N MET A 151 -11.38 -4.04 -8.91
CA MET A 151 -11.32 -2.99 -7.89
C MET A 151 -10.03 -3.13 -7.06
N PRO A 152 -9.19 -2.08 -7.00
CA PRO A 152 -7.84 -2.18 -6.44
C PRO A 152 -7.81 -2.56 -4.96
N ASN A 153 -8.77 -2.08 -4.15
CA ASN A 153 -8.78 -2.45 -2.73
C ASN A 153 -9.35 -3.84 -2.50
N ASN A 154 -10.25 -4.34 -3.36
CA ASN A 154 -10.67 -5.74 -3.32
C ASN A 154 -9.50 -6.69 -3.64
N ILE A 155 -8.65 -6.35 -4.64
CA ILE A 155 -7.44 -7.11 -4.94
C ILE A 155 -6.54 -7.18 -3.71
N LEU A 156 -6.29 -6.05 -3.07
CA LEU A 156 -5.46 -5.99 -1.87
C LEU A 156 -6.09 -6.76 -0.70
N ALA A 157 -7.41 -6.67 -0.52
CA ALA A 157 -8.16 -7.44 0.46
C ALA A 157 -8.01 -8.95 0.26
N ILE A 158 -8.14 -9.42 -0.99
CA ILE A 158 -7.94 -10.82 -1.37
C ILE A 158 -6.51 -11.26 -1.06
N THR A 159 -5.52 -10.42 -1.35
CA THR A 159 -4.11 -10.71 -1.07
C THR A 159 -3.84 -10.82 0.44
N TYR A 160 -4.44 -9.97 1.27
CA TYR A 160 -4.38 -10.13 2.73
C TYR A 160 -5.04 -11.42 3.20
N LEU A 161 -6.19 -11.79 2.65
CA LEU A 161 -6.89 -13.02 3.02
C LEU A 161 -6.09 -14.27 2.63
N LYS A 162 -5.42 -14.29 1.48
CA LYS A 162 -4.44 -15.32 1.09
C LYS A 162 -3.33 -15.43 2.14
N ALA A 163 -2.71 -14.30 2.48
CA ALA A 163 -1.62 -14.26 3.46
C ALA A 163 -2.06 -14.70 4.87
N ILE A 164 -3.25 -14.27 5.31
CA ILE A 164 -3.85 -14.72 6.59
C ILE A 164 -4.01 -16.24 6.61
N GLN A 165 -4.58 -16.82 5.56
CA GLN A 165 -4.79 -18.26 5.47
C GLN A 165 -3.47 -19.03 5.54
N GLN A 166 -2.43 -18.52 4.91
CA GLN A 166 -1.13 -19.19 4.83
C GLN A 166 -0.28 -19.02 6.09
N PHE A 167 -0.23 -17.82 6.66
CA PHE A 167 0.74 -17.47 7.72
C PHE A 167 0.12 -17.25 9.09
N ALA A 168 -1.18 -16.98 9.17
CA ALA A 168 -1.87 -16.66 10.42
C ALA A 168 -3.34 -17.18 10.43
N PRO A 169 -3.59 -18.49 10.29
CA PRO A 169 -4.93 -19.05 10.07
C PRO A 169 -5.92 -18.79 11.22
N HIS A 170 -5.43 -18.44 12.40
CA HIS A 170 -6.29 -18.05 13.54
C HIS A 170 -6.71 -16.56 13.51
N MET A 171 -6.03 -15.75 12.71
CA MET A 171 -6.33 -14.33 12.57
C MET A 171 -7.57 -14.11 11.70
N LYS A 172 -8.39 -13.13 12.05
CA LYS A 172 -9.59 -12.80 11.28
C LYS A 172 -9.30 -11.69 10.28
N GLY A 173 -9.87 -11.78 9.09
CA GLY A 173 -9.95 -10.65 8.16
C GLY A 173 -11.29 -9.93 8.35
N LEU A 174 -11.27 -8.60 8.34
CA LEU A 174 -12.43 -7.72 8.44
C LEU A 174 -12.42 -6.73 7.27
N ALA A 175 -13.42 -6.83 6.39
CA ALA A 175 -13.60 -5.91 5.28
C ALA A 175 -14.47 -4.74 5.71
N ILE A 176 -13.96 -3.51 5.57
CA ILE A 176 -14.67 -2.28 5.88
C ILE A 176 -15.04 -1.59 4.58
N GLN A 177 -16.32 -1.20 4.45
CA GLN A 177 -16.79 -0.44 3.29
C GLN A 177 -16.03 0.86 3.16
N ARG A 178 -15.44 1.10 1.98
CA ARG A 178 -14.87 2.41 1.66
C ARG A 178 -15.97 3.43 1.46
N VAL A 179 -15.81 4.59 2.11
CA VAL A 179 -16.70 5.74 1.95
C VAL A 179 -16.05 6.72 0.98
N HIS A 180 -16.75 7.00 -0.11
CA HIS A 180 -16.61 8.12 -1.03
C HIS A 180 -15.21 8.78 -1.20
N ALA A 181 -14.28 8.12 -1.90
CA ALA A 181 -13.28 8.77 -2.74
C ALA A 181 -12.76 7.72 -3.72
N HIS A 182 -12.91 7.96 -5.00
CA HIS A 182 -12.26 7.12 -6.00
C HIS A 182 -10.74 7.30 -5.89
N HIS A 183 -9.98 6.20 -6.02
CA HIS A 183 -8.52 6.18 -5.79
C HIS A 183 -7.72 7.13 -6.71
N HIS A 184 -8.38 7.71 -7.73
CA HIS A 184 -7.78 8.54 -8.76
C HIS A 184 -8.33 9.97 -8.84
N ASP A 185 -9.16 10.40 -7.86
CA ASP A 185 -9.60 11.78 -7.83
C ASP A 185 -8.40 12.68 -7.55
N ALA A 186 -8.00 13.45 -8.56
CA ALA A 186 -6.88 14.38 -8.48
C ALA A 186 -7.24 15.69 -7.75
N THR A 187 -8.54 15.92 -7.49
CA THR A 187 -9.06 17.14 -6.89
C THR A 187 -9.82 16.83 -5.61
N ILE A 188 -9.75 17.75 -4.65
CA ILE A 188 -10.54 17.71 -3.43
C ILE A 188 -11.89 18.37 -3.76
N GLU A 189 -12.93 17.54 -3.83
CA GLU A 189 -14.29 18.02 -3.92
C GLU A 189 -14.78 18.50 -2.56
N THR A 190 -15.99 19.08 -2.49
CA THR A 190 -16.61 19.62 -1.26
C THR A 190 -16.96 18.58 -0.19
N SER A 191 -16.48 17.35 -0.32
CA SER A 191 -16.69 16.27 0.64
C SER A 191 -15.68 16.32 1.79
N SER A 192 -16.03 15.74 2.94
CA SER A 192 -15.11 15.58 4.09
C SER A 192 -14.03 14.52 3.85
N PHE A 193 -13.98 13.90 2.68
CA PHE A 193 -13.06 12.82 2.31
C PHE A 193 -12.37 13.13 0.99
N ALA A 194 -11.09 12.82 0.92
CA ALA A 194 -10.30 12.90 -0.32
C ALA A 194 -9.32 11.74 -0.41
N SER A 195 -8.79 11.50 -1.60
CA SER A 195 -7.70 10.54 -1.80
C SER A 195 -6.38 11.11 -1.26
N GLY A 196 -5.47 10.24 -0.81
CA GLY A 196 -4.11 10.67 -0.44
C GLY A 196 -3.38 11.38 -1.59
N SER A 197 -3.67 11.01 -2.83
CA SER A 197 -3.11 11.67 -4.04
C SER A 197 -3.59 13.10 -4.20
N ALA A 198 -4.89 13.36 -4.03
CA ALA A 198 -5.45 14.71 -4.09
C ALA A 198 -4.88 15.61 -2.99
N ILE A 199 -4.70 15.07 -1.77
CA ILE A 199 -4.09 15.81 -0.66
C ILE A 199 -2.62 16.13 -0.97
N ARG A 200 -1.83 15.17 -1.47
CA ARG A 200 -0.45 15.44 -1.86
C ARG A 200 -0.35 16.49 -2.96
N GLN A 201 -1.23 16.44 -3.95
CA GLN A 201 -1.28 17.46 -5.00
C GLN A 201 -1.57 18.84 -4.43
N SER A 202 -2.61 18.97 -3.58
CA SER A 202 -2.95 20.24 -2.91
C SER A 202 -1.79 20.80 -2.06
N LEU A 203 -1.03 19.94 -1.39
CA LEU A 203 0.17 20.36 -0.65
C LEU A 203 1.29 20.87 -1.58
N ILE A 204 1.56 20.16 -2.68
CA ILE A 204 2.59 20.51 -3.66
C ILE A 204 2.23 21.82 -4.37
N THR A 205 0.96 22.03 -4.71
CA THR A 205 0.47 23.28 -5.35
C THR A 205 0.20 24.41 -4.35
N GLN A 206 0.51 24.21 -3.07
CA GLN A 206 0.32 25.17 -1.98
C GLN A 206 -1.13 25.64 -1.81
N GLU A 207 -2.08 24.79 -2.18
CA GLU A 207 -3.50 25.02 -1.95
C GLU A 207 -3.89 24.65 -0.52
N THR A 208 -5.05 25.12 -0.05
CA THR A 208 -5.50 24.93 1.33
C THR A 208 -6.66 23.95 1.48
N GLN A 209 -7.18 23.38 0.39
CA GLN A 209 -8.35 22.50 0.41
C GLN A 209 -8.12 21.24 1.25
N TRP A 210 -6.86 20.78 1.40
CA TRP A 210 -6.52 19.65 2.26
C TRP A 210 -7.00 19.82 3.70
N THR A 211 -7.15 21.06 4.20
CA THR A 211 -7.57 21.33 5.59
C THR A 211 -8.94 20.78 5.92
N THR A 212 -9.84 20.68 4.94
CA THR A 212 -11.22 20.18 5.15
C THR A 212 -11.31 18.65 5.23
N VAL A 213 -10.28 17.95 4.73
CA VAL A 213 -10.27 16.49 4.57
C VAL A 213 -9.29 15.78 5.51
N VAL A 214 -8.68 16.51 6.43
CA VAL A 214 -7.82 15.97 7.49
C VAL A 214 -8.38 16.32 8.88
N PRO A 215 -8.13 15.47 9.89
CA PRO A 215 -8.58 15.79 11.26
C PRO A 215 -7.97 17.11 11.74
N SER A 216 -8.80 17.97 12.34
CA SER A 216 -8.36 19.30 12.83
C SER A 216 -7.21 19.22 13.84
N SER A 217 -7.18 18.16 14.64
CA SER A 217 -6.14 17.93 15.66
C SER A 217 -4.72 17.78 15.11
N ILE A 218 -4.58 17.43 13.83
CA ILE A 218 -3.26 17.18 13.18
C ILE A 218 -2.93 18.19 12.09
N GLN A 219 -3.79 19.18 11.81
CA GLN A 219 -3.54 20.15 10.73
C GLN A 219 -2.21 20.90 10.89
N SER A 220 -1.80 21.21 12.11
CA SER A 220 -0.53 21.87 12.37
C SER A 220 0.70 21.05 11.92
N LEU A 221 0.59 19.73 11.86
CA LEU A 221 1.65 18.85 11.42
C LEU A 221 1.90 18.94 9.89
N TYR A 222 0.88 19.37 9.15
CA TYR A 222 0.94 19.51 7.68
C TYR A 222 1.74 20.74 7.22
N THR A 223 2.03 21.67 8.09
CA THR A 223 2.87 22.85 7.78
C THR A 223 4.36 22.53 7.77
N THR A 224 4.75 21.31 8.16
CA THR A 224 6.13 20.83 8.10
C THR A 224 6.57 20.66 6.63
N PRO A 225 7.83 20.94 6.28
CA PRO A 225 8.33 20.69 4.94
C PRO A 225 8.09 19.26 4.49
N HIS A 226 7.67 19.10 3.26
CA HIS A 226 7.36 17.81 2.65
C HIS A 226 8.38 17.46 1.56
N LEU A 227 8.45 16.16 1.23
CA LEU A 227 9.31 15.61 0.17
C LEU A 227 8.45 15.16 -1.02
N THR A 228 8.99 15.37 -2.20
CA THR A 228 8.45 14.87 -3.47
C THR A 228 9.42 13.86 -4.10
N LYS A 229 8.98 13.17 -5.13
CA LYS A 229 9.88 12.30 -5.92
C LYS A 229 11.03 13.09 -6.53
N GLU A 230 10.77 14.32 -6.96
CA GLU A 230 11.77 15.19 -7.59
C GLU A 230 12.92 15.50 -6.64
N ASP A 231 12.65 15.68 -5.36
CA ASP A 231 13.68 15.93 -4.35
C ASP A 231 14.68 14.75 -4.22
N THR A 232 14.28 13.56 -4.61
CA THR A 232 15.15 12.36 -4.60
C THR A 232 15.94 12.16 -5.88
N PHE A 233 15.59 12.86 -6.97
CA PHE A 233 16.14 12.60 -8.29
C PHE A 233 17.66 12.76 -8.36
N SER A 234 18.20 13.81 -7.76
CA SER A 234 19.65 14.06 -7.75
C SER A 234 20.44 12.94 -7.06
N LEU A 235 19.87 12.37 -5.97
CA LEU A 235 20.48 11.24 -5.25
C LEU A 235 20.42 9.95 -6.08
N ILE A 236 19.29 9.69 -6.73
CA ILE A 236 19.11 8.55 -7.63
C ILE A 236 20.07 8.66 -8.80
N LYS A 237 20.15 9.84 -9.42
CA LYS A 237 21.07 10.12 -10.54
C LYS A 237 22.52 9.89 -10.15
N TYR A 238 22.94 10.46 -9.02
CA TYR A 238 24.27 10.25 -8.48
C TYR A 238 24.57 8.77 -8.25
N HIS A 239 23.66 8.04 -7.64
CA HIS A 239 23.85 6.62 -7.32
C HIS A 239 23.98 5.78 -8.58
N ILE A 240 23.10 5.98 -9.57
CA ILE A 240 23.17 5.25 -10.85
C ILE A 240 24.47 5.60 -11.59
N LEU A 241 24.92 6.85 -11.60
CA LEU A 241 26.15 7.25 -12.30
C LEU A 241 27.42 6.71 -11.63
N SER A 242 27.48 6.71 -10.30
CA SER A 242 28.66 6.32 -9.53
C SER A 242 28.88 4.81 -9.44
N HIS A 243 27.82 3.98 -9.52
CA HIS A 243 27.96 2.52 -9.46
C HIS A 243 28.20 1.91 -10.84
N SER A 244 28.99 0.87 -10.89
CA SER A 244 29.16 0.05 -12.11
C SER A 244 27.89 -0.77 -12.40
N ILE A 245 27.74 -1.23 -13.63
CA ILE A 245 26.66 -2.15 -14.03
C ILE A 245 26.66 -3.41 -13.14
N HIS A 246 27.85 -3.94 -12.85
CA HIS A 246 28.00 -5.12 -12.01
C HIS A 246 27.50 -4.88 -10.57
N GLU A 247 27.84 -3.76 -9.97
CA GLU A 247 27.35 -3.40 -8.63
C GLU A 247 25.82 -3.20 -8.63
N MET A 248 25.29 -2.56 -9.66
CA MET A 248 23.84 -2.37 -9.80
C MET A 248 23.08 -3.69 -9.93
N ALA A 249 23.62 -4.67 -10.66
CA ALA A 249 23.03 -5.99 -10.83
C ALA A 249 22.90 -6.78 -9.51
N HIS A 250 23.63 -6.40 -8.44
CA HIS A 250 23.50 -6.98 -7.11
C HIS A 250 22.45 -6.30 -6.23
N ILE A 251 21.87 -5.19 -6.68
CA ILE A 251 20.78 -4.53 -5.94
C ILE A 251 19.51 -5.38 -6.08
N TYR A 252 18.87 -5.66 -4.95
CA TYR A 252 17.61 -6.39 -4.90
C TYR A 252 16.58 -5.81 -5.88
N THR A 253 15.93 -6.66 -6.65
CA THR A 253 14.97 -6.34 -7.72
C THR A 253 15.57 -5.77 -9.03
N ILE A 254 16.83 -5.46 -9.12
CA ILE A 254 17.45 -5.16 -10.43
C ILE A 254 17.78 -6.47 -11.13
N SER A 255 17.04 -6.75 -12.20
CA SER A 255 17.16 -7.98 -12.99
C SER A 255 16.83 -7.71 -14.46
N GLU A 256 17.02 -8.71 -15.30
CA GLU A 256 16.62 -8.69 -16.73
C GLU A 256 17.22 -7.52 -17.54
N GLY A 257 18.43 -7.08 -17.17
CA GLY A 257 19.11 -5.98 -17.87
C GLY A 257 18.64 -4.57 -17.49
N LEU A 258 17.87 -4.45 -16.39
CA LEU A 258 17.39 -3.15 -15.92
C LEU A 258 18.57 -2.20 -15.59
N GLU A 259 19.68 -2.72 -15.07
CA GLU A 259 20.91 -1.97 -14.77
C GLU A 259 21.46 -1.23 -16.01
N HIS A 260 21.42 -1.89 -17.17
CA HIS A 260 21.84 -1.27 -18.44
C HIS A 260 20.87 -0.17 -18.87
N ARG A 261 19.56 -0.40 -18.73
CA ARG A 261 18.52 0.60 -19.05
C ARG A 261 18.66 1.82 -18.19
N LEU A 262 18.78 1.66 -16.86
CA LEU A 262 18.96 2.75 -15.92
C LEU A 262 20.17 3.61 -16.27
N LYS A 263 21.35 2.98 -16.55
CA LYS A 263 22.57 3.68 -16.98
C LYS A 263 22.38 4.45 -18.27
N LYS A 264 21.65 3.89 -19.23
CA LYS A 264 21.41 4.53 -20.51
C LYS A 264 20.57 5.79 -20.38
N TYR A 265 19.44 5.70 -19.68
CA TYR A 265 18.47 6.80 -19.65
C TYR A 265 18.79 7.89 -18.61
N ILE A 266 19.49 7.57 -17.53
CA ILE A 266 19.82 8.56 -16.49
C ILE A 266 20.68 9.71 -17.00
N ASN A 267 21.53 9.48 -18.01
CA ASN A 267 22.37 10.51 -18.59
C ASN A 267 21.57 11.62 -19.29
N GLN A 268 20.43 11.27 -19.86
CA GLN A 268 19.55 12.18 -20.62
C GLN A 268 18.49 12.83 -19.72
N ALA A 269 18.21 12.21 -18.58
CA ALA A 269 17.16 12.68 -17.68
C ALA A 269 17.57 13.95 -16.93
N THR A 270 16.66 14.91 -16.91
CA THR A 270 16.80 16.19 -16.20
C THR A 270 15.90 16.29 -14.97
N SER A 271 14.91 15.39 -14.85
CA SER A 271 13.95 15.32 -13.75
C SER A 271 13.59 13.86 -13.47
N PHE A 272 13.00 13.57 -12.31
CA PHE A 272 12.47 12.25 -12.00
C PHE A 272 11.42 11.81 -13.04
N GLU A 273 10.53 12.73 -13.43
CA GLU A 273 9.49 12.44 -14.42
C GLU A 273 10.09 12.05 -15.77
N SER A 274 11.08 12.82 -16.27
CA SER A 274 11.76 12.51 -17.53
C SER A 274 12.59 11.22 -17.49
N PHE A 275 12.97 10.77 -16.29
CA PHE A 275 13.68 9.51 -16.11
C PHE A 275 12.73 8.30 -16.16
N MET A 276 11.49 8.48 -15.73
CA MET A 276 10.48 7.42 -15.65
C MET A 276 9.62 7.30 -16.92
N SER A 277 9.65 8.29 -17.81
CA SER A 277 8.96 8.28 -19.11
C SER A 277 9.74 7.48 -20.16
#